data_d5fe540bdb7643c48b067af415c7dd2c
#
_entry.id   d5fe540bdb7643c48b067af415c7dd2c
#
_cell.length_a   1.000
_cell.length_b   1.000
_cell.length_c   1.000
_cell.angle_alpha   90.00
_cell.angle_beta   90.00
_cell.angle_gamma   90.00
#
_symmetry.space_group_name_H-M   'P 1'
#
loop_
_entity.id
_entity.type
_entity.pdbx_description
1 polymer ?
#
loop_
_entity_poly.entity_id
_entity_poly.type
_entity_poly.pdbx_seq_one_letter_code
_entity_poly.pdbx_strand_id
1 'polypeptide(L)'
;NDLKFSRSMNFGRSFAPAIKVNDDNEKSYHSFQAMEIGPDGTIYIAWLDGRGKESNLPGTSSLYIARSFDQGTTFGKNIRIAGDVCPCCRPALAFDNSGQVYVSWRHVYKNHYRVVAVATSKDKGESWSDKALVTPEGWKINGCPHSGASMEFQNGKLFITWYSGAGNRAALRAGISHDGGKSFKCLGEIQGKVLDANHPDIQMI
;
A
#
# COMPACT_ATOMS: atom_id res chain seq x y z
N ASN A 1 17.43 -3.86 -9.08
CA ASN A 1 16.85 -2.72 -9.82
C ASN A 1 16.52 -1.59 -8.87
N ASP A 2 16.98 -0.37 -9.15
CA ASP A 2 16.65 0.79 -8.33
C ASP A 2 15.25 1.32 -8.63
N LEU A 3 14.58 1.80 -7.60
CA LEU A 3 13.40 2.64 -7.73
C LEU A 3 13.84 4.08 -7.99
N LYS A 4 13.31 4.66 -9.06
CA LYS A 4 13.69 6.02 -9.49
C LYS A 4 12.48 6.93 -9.60
N PHE A 5 12.69 8.19 -9.28
CA PHE A 5 11.69 9.25 -9.35
C PHE A 5 12.17 10.36 -10.30
N SER A 6 11.26 10.90 -11.07
CA SER A 6 11.48 12.08 -11.90
C SER A 6 10.27 12.98 -11.86
N ARG A 7 10.46 14.29 -11.97
CA ARG A 7 9.39 15.29 -11.93
C ARG A 7 9.46 16.25 -13.12
N SER A 8 8.31 16.79 -13.47
CA SER A 8 8.18 17.89 -14.42
C SER A 8 7.75 19.17 -13.69
N MET A 9 8.37 20.28 -14.02
CA MET A 9 8.02 21.63 -13.52
C MET A 9 7.35 22.50 -14.59
N ASN A 10 7.03 21.92 -15.77
CA ASN A 10 6.49 22.62 -16.91
C ASN A 10 5.34 21.86 -17.60
N PHE A 11 4.44 21.29 -16.78
CA PHE A 11 3.24 20.57 -17.23
C PHE A 11 3.54 19.36 -18.14
N GLY A 12 4.56 18.58 -17.79
CA GLY A 12 4.92 17.37 -18.52
C GLY A 12 5.71 17.58 -19.82
N ARG A 13 6.08 18.83 -20.18
CA ARG A 13 6.85 19.12 -21.40
C ARG A 13 8.29 18.61 -21.34
N SER A 14 8.86 18.56 -20.14
CA SER A 14 10.17 17.92 -19.88
C SER A 14 10.20 17.39 -18.44
N PHE A 15 11.09 16.45 -18.20
CA PHE A 15 11.31 15.85 -16.89
C PHE A 15 12.75 16.06 -16.44
N ALA A 16 12.93 16.31 -15.14
CA ALA A 16 14.25 16.37 -14.53
C ALA A 16 14.97 15.01 -14.62
N PRO A 17 16.30 14.95 -14.54
CA PRO A 17 17.02 13.69 -14.40
C PRO A 17 16.45 12.86 -13.24
N ALA A 18 16.27 11.56 -13.49
CA ALA A 18 15.72 10.67 -12.47
C ALA A 18 16.71 10.50 -11.31
N ILE A 19 16.21 10.59 -10.09
CA ILE A 19 16.95 10.34 -8.85
C ILE A 19 16.57 8.99 -8.24
N LYS A 20 17.49 8.40 -7.49
CA LYS A 20 17.26 7.15 -6.77
C LYS A 20 16.42 7.40 -5.51
N VAL A 21 15.44 6.55 -5.25
CA VAL A 21 14.55 6.63 -4.10
C VAL A 21 14.96 5.64 -3.00
N ASN A 22 15.29 4.40 -3.38
CA ASN A 22 15.79 3.41 -2.42
C ASN A 22 17.20 3.78 -1.97
N ASP A 23 17.49 3.64 -0.68
CA ASP A 23 18.75 4.05 -0.05
C ASP A 23 19.78 2.92 0.08
N ASP A 24 19.43 1.70 -0.31
CA ASP A 24 20.33 0.56 -0.31
C ASP A 24 21.18 0.47 -1.58
N ASN A 25 22.19 -0.40 -1.53
CA ASN A 25 23.01 -0.79 -2.68
C ASN A 25 22.94 -2.31 -2.94
N GLU A 26 21.94 -2.97 -2.41
CA GLU A 26 21.77 -4.41 -2.57
C GLU A 26 21.26 -4.75 -3.97
N LYS A 27 21.65 -5.92 -4.48
CA LYS A 27 21.07 -6.48 -5.70
C LYS A 27 19.71 -7.09 -5.38
N SER A 28 18.76 -6.24 -5.10
CA SER A 28 17.39 -6.61 -4.76
C SER A 28 16.39 -6.06 -5.78
N TYR A 29 15.15 -6.47 -5.67
CA TYR A 29 14.07 -5.88 -6.46
C TYR A 29 13.34 -4.82 -5.62
N HIS A 30 12.98 -3.73 -6.30
CA HIS A 30 12.13 -2.66 -5.79
C HIS A 30 11.02 -2.49 -6.82
N SER A 31 9.79 -2.86 -6.46
CA SER A 31 8.70 -2.98 -7.43
C SER A 31 7.33 -2.67 -6.82
N PHE A 32 6.32 -2.59 -7.67
CA PHE A 32 4.94 -2.37 -7.25
C PHE A 32 4.77 -1.12 -6.38
N GLN A 33 5.41 -0.02 -6.77
CA GLN A 33 5.33 1.24 -6.04
C GLN A 33 3.94 1.89 -6.12
N ALA A 34 3.55 2.54 -5.04
CA ALA A 34 2.49 3.52 -4.97
C ALA A 34 3.09 4.87 -4.59
N MET A 35 2.58 5.94 -5.14
CA MET A 35 3.01 7.32 -4.84
C MET A 35 1.78 8.18 -4.58
N GLU A 36 1.83 8.95 -3.51
CA GLU A 36 0.81 9.92 -3.17
C GLU A 36 1.46 11.19 -2.62
N ILE A 37 0.74 12.30 -2.69
CA ILE A 37 1.16 13.59 -2.12
C ILE A 37 0.25 13.91 -0.95
N GLY A 38 0.83 14.04 0.22
CA GLY A 38 0.13 14.43 1.43
C GLY A 38 -0.41 15.86 1.37
N PRO A 39 -1.36 16.23 2.26
CA PRO A 39 -1.98 17.55 2.25
C PRO A 39 -0.99 18.71 2.50
N ASP A 40 0.18 18.42 3.07
CA ASP A 40 1.27 19.39 3.27
C ASP A 40 2.27 19.44 2.11
N GLY A 41 2.02 18.75 1.00
CA GLY A 41 2.90 18.68 -0.15
C GLY A 41 4.05 17.68 -0.04
N THR A 42 4.16 16.92 1.05
CA THR A 42 5.14 15.84 1.19
C THR A 42 4.82 14.72 0.20
N ILE A 43 5.83 14.29 -0.57
CA ILE A 43 5.69 13.16 -1.49
C ILE A 43 6.04 11.87 -0.73
N TYR A 44 5.15 10.91 -0.80
CA TYR A 44 5.34 9.57 -0.23
C TYR A 44 5.41 8.54 -1.35
N ILE A 45 6.40 7.65 -1.28
CA ILE A 45 6.51 6.52 -2.18
C ILE A 45 6.66 5.26 -1.33
N ALA A 46 5.69 4.34 -1.45
CA ALA A 46 5.73 3.02 -0.82
C ALA A 46 5.93 1.95 -1.89
N TRP A 47 6.70 0.89 -1.58
CA TRP A 47 6.98 -0.18 -2.55
C TRP A 47 7.23 -1.52 -1.89
N LEU A 48 7.17 -2.57 -2.70
CA LEU A 48 7.57 -3.92 -2.33
C LEU A 48 9.07 -4.08 -2.56
N ASP A 49 9.76 -4.50 -1.51
CA ASP A 49 11.21 -4.55 -1.44
C ASP A 49 11.69 -5.97 -1.11
N GLY A 50 12.63 -6.45 -1.88
CA GLY A 50 13.25 -7.75 -1.67
C GLY A 50 14.50 -7.70 -0.79
N ARG A 51 14.94 -6.52 -0.34
CA ARG A 51 16.06 -6.42 0.60
C ARG A 51 15.63 -6.88 1.99
N GLY A 52 16.60 -7.31 2.75
CA GLY A 52 16.40 -7.71 4.13
C GLY A 52 15.86 -9.14 4.27
N LYS A 53 16.62 -9.96 4.97
CA LYS A 53 16.29 -11.37 5.27
C LYS A 53 15.24 -11.50 6.39
N GLU A 54 14.55 -10.44 6.73
CA GLU A 54 13.68 -10.36 7.91
C GLU A 54 12.23 -10.76 7.64
N SER A 55 11.92 -11.24 6.44
CA SER A 55 10.66 -11.94 6.19
C SER A 55 10.75 -13.34 6.80
N ASN A 56 9.82 -13.65 7.71
CA ASN A 56 9.77 -14.96 8.36
C ASN A 56 9.31 -16.07 7.41
N LEU A 57 8.72 -15.69 6.28
CA LEU A 57 8.16 -16.62 5.29
C LEU A 57 8.90 -16.50 3.96
N PRO A 58 9.41 -17.62 3.42
CA PRO A 58 10.06 -17.63 2.11
C PRO A 58 9.12 -17.12 1.00
N GLY A 59 9.68 -16.39 0.03
CA GLY A 59 8.95 -15.89 -1.13
C GLY A 59 8.03 -14.71 -0.83
N THR A 60 8.20 -14.05 0.32
CA THR A 60 7.54 -12.79 0.66
C THR A 60 8.49 -11.60 0.50
N SER A 61 7.93 -10.41 0.50
CA SER A 61 8.61 -9.12 0.45
C SER A 61 8.52 -8.38 1.76
N SER A 62 9.24 -7.27 1.87
CA SER A 62 8.99 -6.22 2.85
C SER A 62 8.29 -5.04 2.19
N LEU A 63 7.53 -4.28 2.96
CA LEU A 63 6.97 -2.98 2.58
C LEU A 63 7.87 -1.87 3.11
N TYR A 64 8.37 -1.04 2.22
CA TYR A 64 9.16 0.15 2.54
C TYR A 64 8.46 1.41 2.06
N ILE A 65 8.84 2.53 2.67
CA ILE A 65 8.40 3.87 2.29
C ILE A 65 9.58 4.84 2.32
N ALA A 66 9.59 5.78 1.40
CA ALA A 66 10.44 6.97 1.40
C ALA A 66 9.60 8.22 1.26
N ARG A 67 10.13 9.34 1.74
CA ARG A 67 9.45 10.63 1.73
C ARG A 67 10.38 11.70 1.19
N SER A 68 9.77 12.68 0.51
CA SER A 68 10.43 13.90 0.09
C SER A 68 9.68 15.11 0.63
N PHE A 69 10.39 15.98 1.32
CA PHE A 69 9.90 17.24 1.89
C PHE A 69 10.29 18.46 1.03
N ASP A 70 10.97 18.23 -0.08
CA ASP A 70 11.54 19.25 -0.98
C ASP A 70 11.04 19.11 -2.43
N GLN A 71 9.78 18.71 -2.56
CA GLN A 71 9.11 18.54 -3.86
C GLN A 71 9.79 17.52 -4.78
N GLY A 72 10.38 16.47 -4.21
CA GLY A 72 11.05 15.42 -4.99
C GLY A 72 12.47 15.79 -5.45
N THR A 73 13.12 16.74 -4.80
CA THR A 73 14.55 17.01 -5.04
C THR A 73 15.43 15.95 -4.41
N THR A 74 15.06 15.51 -3.19
CA THR A 74 15.70 14.40 -2.49
C THR A 74 14.65 13.53 -1.80
N PHE A 75 15.01 12.27 -1.51
CA PHE A 75 14.25 11.37 -0.67
C PHE A 75 15.05 11.04 0.59
N GLY A 76 14.37 11.03 1.73
CA GLY A 76 14.95 10.70 3.01
C GLY A 76 15.17 9.20 3.18
N LYS A 77 15.64 8.81 4.39
CA LYS A 77 15.86 7.42 4.78
C LYS A 77 14.61 6.57 4.52
N ASN A 78 14.85 5.39 3.98
CA ASN A 78 13.78 4.42 3.77
C ASN A 78 13.38 3.76 5.09
N ILE A 79 12.09 3.66 5.34
CA ILE A 79 11.53 3.09 6.56
C ILE A 79 10.80 1.81 6.19
N ARG A 80 11.16 0.72 6.86
CA ARG A 80 10.47 -0.56 6.73
C ARG A 80 9.20 -0.52 7.57
N ILE A 81 8.06 -0.78 6.93
CA ILE A 81 6.75 -0.79 7.58
C ILE A 81 6.35 -2.20 8.01
N ALA A 82 6.56 -3.18 7.14
CA ALA A 82 6.13 -4.55 7.38
C ALA A 82 7.02 -5.56 6.64
N GLY A 83 7.08 -6.78 7.17
CA GLY A 83 7.54 -7.98 6.50
C GLY A 83 6.39 -8.90 6.15
N ASP A 84 6.71 -10.06 5.57
CA ASP A 84 5.75 -11.06 5.15
C ASP A 84 4.65 -10.48 4.23
N VAL A 85 5.05 -9.64 3.29
CA VAL A 85 4.19 -8.96 2.34
C VAL A 85 4.12 -9.76 1.04
N CYS A 86 2.95 -9.81 0.44
CA CYS A 86 2.76 -10.43 -0.88
C CYS A 86 3.63 -9.72 -1.94
N PRO A 87 4.50 -10.44 -2.67
CA PRO A 87 5.55 -9.81 -3.49
C PRO A 87 5.04 -9.17 -4.79
N CYS A 88 3.75 -9.18 -5.03
CA CYS A 88 3.18 -8.73 -6.30
C CYS A 88 1.82 -8.03 -6.17
N CYS A 89 1.41 -7.67 -4.94
CA CYS A 89 0.20 -6.89 -4.71
C CYS A 89 0.60 -5.47 -4.30
N ARG A 90 0.38 -4.51 -5.19
CA ARG A 90 0.75 -3.10 -4.98
C ARG A 90 0.18 -2.59 -3.65
N PRO A 91 0.95 -1.89 -2.82
CA PRO A 91 0.43 -1.15 -1.68
C PRO A 91 -0.45 0.01 -2.13
N ALA A 92 -1.26 0.56 -1.24
CA ALA A 92 -1.94 1.83 -1.44
C ALA A 92 -1.65 2.78 -0.29
N LEU A 93 -1.70 4.07 -0.58
CA LEU A 93 -1.55 5.17 0.36
C LEU A 93 -2.83 6.00 0.40
N ALA A 94 -3.16 6.55 1.55
CA ALA A 94 -4.21 7.56 1.70
C ALA A 94 -3.83 8.49 2.86
N PHE A 95 -4.49 9.65 2.94
CA PHE A 95 -4.26 10.65 3.98
C PHE A 95 -5.59 11.16 4.51
N ASP A 96 -5.64 11.46 5.79
CA ASP A 96 -6.71 12.29 6.33
C ASP A 96 -6.36 13.78 6.24
N ASN A 97 -7.34 14.61 6.60
CA ASN A 97 -7.18 16.06 6.56
C ASN A 97 -6.15 16.61 7.57
N SER A 98 -5.77 15.82 8.57
CA SER A 98 -4.72 16.15 9.54
C SER A 98 -3.32 15.78 9.08
N GLY A 99 -3.20 15.06 7.96
CA GLY A 99 -1.94 14.54 7.45
C GLY A 99 -1.54 13.19 8.05
N GLN A 100 -2.43 12.49 8.77
CA GLN A 100 -2.19 11.11 9.15
C GLN A 100 -2.10 10.25 7.89
N VAL A 101 -1.07 9.44 7.81
CA VAL A 101 -0.80 8.56 6.67
C VAL A 101 -1.38 7.18 6.92
N TYR A 102 -2.02 6.62 5.91
CA TYR A 102 -2.51 5.25 5.87
C TYR A 102 -1.78 4.50 4.77
N VAL A 103 -1.33 3.29 5.05
CA VAL A 103 -0.76 2.39 4.04
C VAL A 103 -1.41 1.03 4.13
N SER A 104 -1.79 0.47 2.99
CA SER A 104 -2.31 -0.91 2.94
C SER A 104 -1.41 -1.82 2.14
N TRP A 105 -1.42 -3.09 2.50
CA TRP A 105 -0.73 -4.16 1.80
C TRP A 105 -1.46 -5.49 1.96
N ARG A 106 -1.08 -6.46 1.16
CA ARG A 106 -1.52 -7.84 1.36
C ARG A 106 -0.48 -8.59 2.19
N HIS A 107 -0.83 -8.84 3.44
CA HIS A 107 0.00 -9.60 4.38
C HIS A 107 -0.15 -11.11 4.15
N VAL A 108 0.96 -11.85 4.25
CA VAL A 108 1.02 -13.29 4.05
C VAL A 108 1.26 -13.96 5.39
N TYR A 109 0.44 -14.95 5.71
CA TYR A 109 0.63 -15.85 6.83
C TYR A 109 1.08 -17.23 6.38
N LYS A 110 1.49 -18.08 7.31
CA LYS A 110 1.76 -19.51 7.06
C LYS A 110 0.58 -20.17 6.32
N ASN A 111 0.87 -21.25 5.60
CA ASN A 111 -0.13 -21.99 4.82
C ASN A 111 -0.80 -21.19 3.70
N HIS A 112 -0.10 -20.19 3.13
CA HIS A 112 -0.57 -19.37 2.02
C HIS A 112 -1.82 -18.52 2.33
N TYR A 113 -2.08 -18.25 3.61
CA TYR A 113 -3.16 -17.33 4.01
C TYR A 113 -2.75 -15.89 3.74
N ARG A 114 -3.61 -15.13 3.10
CA ARG A 114 -3.39 -13.72 2.74
C ARG A 114 -4.55 -12.86 3.20
N VAL A 115 -4.22 -11.74 3.83
CA VAL A 115 -5.19 -10.77 4.35
C VAL A 115 -4.77 -9.36 3.96
N VAL A 116 -5.71 -8.47 3.68
CA VAL A 116 -5.38 -7.05 3.53
C VAL A 116 -5.20 -6.46 4.93
N ALA A 117 -4.08 -5.79 5.11
CA ALA A 117 -3.70 -5.12 6.34
C ALA A 117 -3.49 -3.62 6.08
N VAL A 118 -3.68 -2.82 7.11
CA VAL A 118 -3.46 -1.37 7.12
C VAL A 118 -2.60 -1.01 8.33
N ALA A 119 -1.66 -0.11 8.15
CA ALA A 119 -0.97 0.59 9.24
C ALA A 119 -1.11 2.09 9.07
N THR A 120 -0.95 2.82 10.16
CA THR A 120 -1.11 4.28 10.20
C THR A 120 0.10 4.95 10.82
N SER A 121 0.38 6.16 10.37
CA SER A 121 1.42 7.02 10.93
C SER A 121 0.86 8.41 11.19
N LYS A 122 1.16 8.97 12.37
CA LYS A 122 0.79 10.33 12.79
C LYS A 122 1.95 11.32 12.76
N ASP A 123 3.13 10.85 12.43
CA ASP A 123 4.38 11.58 12.41
C ASP A 123 5.01 11.60 11.01
N LYS A 124 4.15 11.72 10.00
CA LYS A 124 4.55 11.79 8.59
C LYS A 124 5.35 10.56 8.14
N GLY A 125 5.05 9.38 8.69
CA GLY A 125 5.66 8.11 8.27
C GLY A 125 7.00 7.80 8.96
N GLU A 126 7.37 8.50 10.05
CA GLU A 126 8.55 8.15 10.86
C GLU A 126 8.32 6.86 11.65
N SER A 127 7.17 6.74 12.27
CA SER A 127 6.75 5.53 12.98
C SER A 127 5.38 5.06 12.53
N TRP A 128 5.11 3.77 12.73
CA TRP A 128 3.90 3.11 12.24
C TRP A 128 3.24 2.32 13.35
N SER A 129 1.92 2.32 13.34
CA SER A 129 1.12 1.48 14.22
C SER A 129 1.35 0.00 13.92
N ASP A 130 0.96 -0.87 14.85
CA ASP A 130 0.70 -2.26 14.52
C ASP A 130 -0.33 -2.36 13.38
N LYS A 131 -0.23 -3.45 12.60
CA LYS A 131 -1.16 -3.68 11.50
C LYS A 131 -2.57 -3.99 12.02
N ALA A 132 -3.55 -3.32 11.46
CA ALA A 132 -4.97 -3.69 11.55
C ALA A 132 -5.36 -4.56 10.36
N LEU A 133 -6.09 -5.64 10.59
CA LEU A 133 -6.62 -6.48 9.52
C LEU A 133 -7.96 -5.93 9.05
N VAL A 134 -8.11 -5.79 7.73
CA VAL A 134 -9.37 -5.27 7.14
C VAL A 134 -10.51 -6.27 7.32
N THR A 135 -10.19 -7.56 7.29
CA THR A 135 -11.12 -8.65 7.61
C THR A 135 -10.35 -9.76 8.31
N PRO A 136 -10.96 -10.43 9.30
CA PRO A 136 -10.36 -11.63 9.90
C PRO A 136 -10.32 -12.82 8.93
N GLU A 137 -11.15 -12.79 7.90
CA GLU A 137 -11.25 -13.85 6.90
C GLU A 137 -10.11 -13.75 5.91
N GLY A 138 -9.14 -14.64 6.02
CA GLY A 138 -8.04 -14.74 5.07
C GLY A 138 -8.42 -15.52 3.81
N TRP A 139 -7.78 -15.17 2.71
CA TRP A 139 -7.86 -15.93 1.48
C TRP A 139 -6.71 -16.92 1.40
N LYS A 140 -7.02 -18.23 1.42
CA LYS A 140 -6.03 -19.27 1.22
C LYS A 140 -5.79 -19.44 -0.28
N ILE A 141 -4.63 -18.99 -0.76
CA ILE A 141 -4.27 -19.07 -2.18
C ILE A 141 -2.79 -19.44 -2.32
N ASN A 142 -2.52 -20.55 -3.00
CA ASN A 142 -1.16 -20.91 -3.40
C ASN A 142 -0.80 -20.24 -4.73
N GLY A 143 -0.56 -18.95 -4.66
CA GLY A 143 -0.30 -18.12 -5.83
C GLY A 143 -0.35 -16.64 -5.46
N CYS A 144 -0.29 -15.77 -6.45
CA CYS A 144 -0.39 -14.34 -6.27
C CYS A 144 -1.59 -13.79 -7.06
N PRO A 145 -2.52 -13.08 -6.40
CA PRO A 145 -3.66 -12.50 -7.08
C PRO A 145 -3.30 -11.25 -7.92
N HIS A 146 -2.08 -10.71 -7.79
CA HIS A 146 -1.60 -9.49 -8.43
C HIS A 146 -2.52 -8.27 -8.22
N SER A 147 -3.32 -8.29 -7.18
CA SER A 147 -4.33 -7.26 -6.89
C SER A 147 -4.10 -6.68 -5.50
N GLY A 148 -3.76 -5.41 -5.46
CA GLY A 148 -3.68 -4.60 -4.24
C GLY A 148 -5.07 -4.16 -3.77
N ALA A 149 -5.11 -3.47 -2.64
CA ALA A 149 -6.29 -2.71 -2.22
C ALA A 149 -6.18 -1.28 -2.74
N SER A 150 -7.31 -0.56 -2.76
CA SER A 150 -7.36 0.90 -2.92
C SER A 150 -8.03 1.51 -1.70
N MET A 151 -7.62 2.71 -1.32
CA MET A 151 -8.11 3.41 -0.12
C MET A 151 -8.40 4.87 -0.44
N GLU A 152 -9.43 5.40 0.22
CA GLU A 152 -9.78 6.82 0.17
C GLU A 152 -10.26 7.27 1.54
N PHE A 153 -9.86 8.47 1.96
CA PHE A 153 -10.32 9.06 3.21
C PHE A 153 -11.26 10.22 2.92
N GLN A 154 -12.48 10.14 3.46
CA GLN A 154 -13.46 11.22 3.33
C GLN A 154 -14.36 11.30 4.57
N ASN A 155 -14.70 12.53 4.97
CA ASN A 155 -15.65 12.78 6.06
C ASN A 155 -15.34 12.02 7.36
N GLY A 156 -14.06 11.97 7.75
CA GLY A 156 -13.63 11.30 8.99
C GLY A 156 -13.59 9.77 8.90
N LYS A 157 -13.73 9.19 7.73
CA LYS A 157 -13.79 7.75 7.50
C LYS A 157 -12.75 7.31 6.47
N LEU A 158 -12.13 6.16 6.72
CA LEU A 158 -11.26 5.51 5.74
C LEU A 158 -12.03 4.39 5.05
N PHE A 159 -12.21 4.53 3.76
CA PHE A 159 -12.79 3.50 2.89
C PHE A 159 -11.68 2.67 2.27
N ILE A 160 -11.95 1.39 2.09
CA ILE A 160 -11.01 0.47 1.45
C ILE A 160 -11.77 -0.54 0.59
N THR A 161 -11.22 -0.80 -0.60
CA THR A 161 -11.70 -1.85 -1.50
C THR A 161 -10.59 -2.84 -1.80
N TRP A 162 -10.93 -4.12 -1.91
CA TRP A 162 -9.96 -5.17 -2.24
C TRP A 162 -10.59 -6.35 -2.95
N TYR A 163 -9.77 -7.04 -3.72
CA TYR A 163 -10.15 -8.31 -4.33
C TYR A 163 -9.81 -9.48 -3.42
N SER A 164 -10.72 -10.42 -3.23
CA SER A 164 -10.52 -11.62 -2.41
C SER A 164 -11.36 -12.79 -2.91
N GLY A 165 -10.76 -13.98 -2.89
CA GLY A 165 -11.44 -15.25 -3.08
C GLY A 165 -11.78 -15.98 -1.77
N ALA A 166 -11.76 -15.29 -0.63
CA ALA A 166 -12.22 -15.86 0.64
C ALA A 166 -13.69 -16.31 0.54
N GLY A 167 -14.01 -17.45 1.19
CA GLY A 167 -15.37 -18.01 1.11
C GLY A 167 -15.69 -18.71 -0.22
N ASN A 168 -14.65 -19.17 -0.94
CA ASN A 168 -14.76 -19.88 -2.23
C ASN A 168 -15.38 -19.06 -3.37
N ARG A 169 -15.49 -17.76 -3.23
CA ARG A 169 -15.97 -16.86 -4.27
C ARG A 169 -15.07 -15.66 -4.40
N ALA A 170 -14.44 -15.51 -5.56
CA ALA A 170 -13.65 -14.35 -5.89
C ALA A 170 -14.56 -13.15 -6.17
N ALA A 171 -14.32 -12.05 -5.46
CA ALA A 171 -15.10 -10.82 -5.58
C ALA A 171 -14.32 -9.59 -5.14
N LEU A 172 -14.76 -8.42 -5.60
CA LEU A 172 -14.40 -7.15 -5.00
C LEU A 172 -15.22 -6.95 -3.73
N ARG A 173 -14.56 -6.51 -2.68
CA ARG A 173 -15.14 -6.25 -1.37
C ARG A 173 -14.85 -4.83 -0.94
N ALA A 174 -15.70 -4.29 -0.07
CA ALA A 174 -15.53 -2.99 0.52
C ALA A 174 -15.52 -3.07 2.05
N GLY A 175 -14.83 -2.14 2.66
CA GLY A 175 -14.78 -1.96 4.10
C GLY A 175 -14.63 -0.49 4.49
N ILE A 176 -14.90 -0.21 5.74
CA ILE A 176 -14.84 1.14 6.29
C ILE A 176 -14.26 1.11 7.70
N SER A 177 -13.41 2.08 8.00
CA SER A 177 -12.95 2.38 9.35
C SER A 177 -13.48 3.72 9.80
N HIS A 178 -13.99 3.78 11.04
CA HIS A 178 -14.48 4.97 11.70
C HIS A 178 -13.56 5.46 12.83
N ASP A 179 -12.45 4.78 13.05
CA ASP A 179 -11.54 4.95 14.19
C ASP A 179 -10.09 5.25 13.78
N GLY A 180 -9.92 5.79 12.56
CA GLY A 180 -8.60 6.14 12.03
C GLY A 180 -7.75 4.94 11.65
N GLY A 181 -8.36 3.90 11.07
CA GLY A 181 -7.66 2.73 10.55
C GLY A 181 -7.30 1.67 11.58
N LYS A 182 -7.80 1.77 12.82
CA LYS A 182 -7.51 0.81 13.89
C LYS A 182 -8.35 -0.46 13.76
N SER A 183 -9.58 -0.32 13.28
CA SER A 183 -10.47 -1.45 12.99
C SER A 183 -11.30 -1.17 11.75
N PHE A 184 -11.82 -2.25 11.14
CA PHE A 184 -12.59 -2.16 9.91
C PHE A 184 -13.89 -2.95 10.02
N LYS A 185 -14.96 -2.37 9.51
CA LYS A 185 -16.22 -3.05 9.26
C LYS A 185 -16.27 -3.45 7.79
N CYS A 186 -16.39 -4.75 7.50
CA CYS A 186 -16.64 -5.23 6.15
C CYS A 186 -18.06 -4.84 5.73
N LEU A 187 -18.18 -4.21 4.56
CA LEU A 187 -19.46 -3.81 3.97
C LEU A 187 -20.02 -4.88 3.03
N GLY A 188 -19.24 -5.94 2.78
CA GLY A 188 -19.62 -7.03 1.89
C GLY A 188 -19.00 -6.92 0.49
N GLU A 189 -19.59 -7.65 -0.43
CA GLU A 189 -19.18 -7.67 -1.84
C GLU A 189 -19.75 -6.45 -2.58
N ILE A 190 -18.91 -5.85 -3.41
CA ILE A 190 -19.38 -4.83 -4.35
C ILE A 190 -20.15 -5.55 -5.45
N GLN A 191 -21.46 -5.35 -5.47
CA GLN A 191 -22.32 -5.99 -6.46
C GLN A 191 -22.13 -5.36 -7.84
N GLY A 192 -22.01 -6.20 -8.85
CA GLY A 192 -21.92 -5.80 -10.26
C GLY A 192 -22.04 -6.99 -11.19
N LYS A 193 -22.33 -6.73 -12.48
CA LYS A 193 -22.40 -7.75 -13.52
C LYS A 193 -21.02 -8.20 -14.04
N VAL A 194 -19.93 -7.69 -13.49
CA VAL A 194 -18.56 -7.96 -13.97
C VAL A 194 -18.02 -9.16 -13.23
N LEU A 195 -17.88 -10.28 -13.92
CA LEU A 195 -17.44 -11.56 -13.36
C LEU A 195 -15.93 -11.60 -13.07
N ASP A 196 -15.11 -10.74 -13.68
CA ASP A 196 -13.64 -10.80 -13.64
C ASP A 196 -12.98 -9.52 -13.13
N ALA A 197 -13.68 -8.70 -12.34
CA ALA A 197 -13.12 -7.48 -11.75
C ALA A 197 -12.10 -7.81 -10.66
N ASN A 198 -10.84 -7.36 -10.79
CA ASN A 198 -9.77 -7.68 -9.84
C ASN A 198 -8.88 -6.50 -9.52
N HIS A 199 -8.76 -5.43 -9.99
CA HIS A 199 -7.92 -4.27 -9.60
C HIS A 199 -8.84 -3.12 -9.15
N PRO A 200 -9.30 -3.15 -7.88
CA PRO A 200 -10.20 -2.12 -7.40
C PRO A 200 -9.51 -0.76 -7.37
N ASP A 201 -10.26 0.25 -7.70
CA ASP A 201 -9.95 1.62 -7.39
C ASP A 201 -11.17 2.26 -6.72
N ILE A 202 -10.94 3.18 -5.79
CA ILE A 202 -11.99 3.90 -5.07
C ILE A 202 -11.67 5.37 -5.10
N GLN A 203 -12.66 6.16 -5.49
CA GLN A 203 -12.61 7.60 -5.41
C GLN A 203 -13.94 8.11 -4.89
N MET A 204 -13.89 9.00 -3.92
CA MET A 204 -15.07 9.65 -3.36
C MET A 204 -15.32 10.99 -4.10
N ILE A 205 -16.56 11.25 -4.39
CA ILE A 205 -17.03 12.44 -5.09
C ILE A 205 -17.94 13.29 -4.20
#